data_183513e6060503de3a005a9ada655e7b
#
_entry.id   183513e6060503de3a005a9ada655e7b
#
_cell.length_a   1.000
_cell.length_b   1.000
_cell.length_c   1.000
_cell.angle_alpha   90.00
_cell.angle_beta   90.00
_cell.angle_gamma   90.00
#
_symmetry.space_group_name_H-M   'P 1'
#
loop_
_entity.id
_entity.type
_entity.pdbx_description
1 polymer ?
#
loop_
_entity_poly.entity_id
_entity_poly.type
_entity_poly.pdbx_seq_one_letter_code
_entity_poly.pdbx_strand_id
1 'polypeptide(L)' 'MTAIEALQKISEYINKKRESVWIEMEFANEHKFKMEWQALQYKADAYGDINGEILMLIHELTQEEDGDN' A
#
# COMPACT_ATOMS: atom_id res chain seq x y z
N MET A 1 -11.07 -18.86 -3.30
CA MET A 1 -10.30 -17.61 -3.51
C MET A 1 -9.01 -17.93 -4.25
N THR A 2 -8.74 -17.21 -5.33
CA THR A 2 -7.49 -17.36 -6.07
C THR A 2 -6.37 -16.55 -5.41
N ALA A 3 -5.12 -16.86 -5.78
CA ALA A 3 -3.98 -16.08 -5.29
C ALA A 3 -4.10 -14.60 -5.71
N ILE A 4 -4.57 -14.33 -6.91
CA ILE A 4 -4.76 -12.95 -7.41
C ILE A 4 -5.80 -12.23 -6.55
N GLU A 5 -6.93 -12.85 -6.26
CA GLU A 5 -7.98 -12.26 -5.42
C GLU A 5 -7.46 -11.96 -4.01
N ALA A 6 -6.68 -12.89 -3.44
CA ALA A 6 -6.09 -12.69 -2.11
C ALA A 6 -5.13 -11.49 -2.11
N LEU A 7 -4.29 -11.38 -3.14
CA LEU A 7 -3.35 -10.27 -3.27
C LEU A 7 -4.08 -8.94 -3.46
N GLN A 8 -5.17 -8.94 -4.24
CA GLN A 8 -5.99 -7.74 -4.43
C GLN A 8 -6.60 -7.25 -3.11
N LYS A 9 -7.09 -8.16 -2.27
CA LYS A 9 -7.63 -7.82 -0.96
C LYS A 9 -6.56 -7.25 -0.03
N ILE A 10 -5.37 -7.83 -0.05
CA ILE A 10 -4.24 -7.31 0.72
C ILE A 10 -3.87 -5.91 0.25
N SER A 11 -3.81 -5.69 -1.06
CA SER A 11 -3.53 -4.38 -1.64
C SER A 11 -4.55 -3.34 -1.19
N GLU A 12 -5.83 -3.67 -1.22
CA GLU A 12 -6.90 -2.77 -0.75
C GLU A 12 -6.72 -2.43 0.73
N TYR A 13 -6.40 -3.43 1.55
CA TYR A 13 -6.17 -3.24 2.98
C TYR A 13 -5.00 -2.28 3.22
N ILE A 14 -3.89 -2.48 2.49
CA ILE A 14 -2.70 -1.63 2.61
C ILE A 14 -3.02 -0.20 2.18
N ASN A 15 -3.79 -0.03 1.09
CA ASN A 15 -4.20 1.30 0.64
C ASN A 15 -5.05 2.03 1.69
N LYS A 16 -5.96 1.32 2.36
CA LYS A 16 -6.76 1.92 3.43
C LYS A 16 -5.88 2.35 4.61
N LYS A 17 -4.88 1.53 4.96
CA LYS A 17 -3.92 1.87 6.00
C LYS A 17 -3.13 3.12 5.63
N ARG A 18 -2.70 3.21 4.38
CA ARG A 18 -1.95 4.36 3.88
C ARG A 18 -2.79 5.64 3.93
N GLU A 19 -4.07 5.55 3.54
CA GLU A 19 -4.99 6.69 3.61
C GLU A 19 -5.16 7.18 5.05
N SER A 20 -5.27 6.27 6.01
CA SER A 20 -5.34 6.62 7.43
C SER A 20 -4.09 7.35 7.88
N VAL A 21 -2.92 6.92 7.42
CA VAL A 21 -1.65 7.57 7.73
C VAL A 21 -1.62 8.99 7.15
N TRP A 22 -2.11 9.17 5.93
CA TRP A 22 -2.17 10.51 5.31
C TRP A 22 -3.04 11.47 6.11
N ILE A 23 -4.17 11.01 6.63
CA ILE A 23 -5.04 11.82 7.49
C ILE A 23 -4.30 12.21 8.77
N GLU A 24 -3.59 11.27 9.38
CA GLU A 24 -2.77 11.56 10.57
C GLU A 24 -1.64 12.53 10.25
N MET A 25 -1.04 12.43 9.05
CA MET A 25 0.00 13.36 8.60
C MET A 25 -0.52 14.79 8.47
N GLU A 26 -1.72 14.96 7.91
CA GLU A 26 -2.35 16.28 7.81
C GLU A 26 -2.55 16.89 9.20
N PHE A 27 -3.04 16.10 10.14
CA PHE A 27 -3.22 16.52 11.50
C PHE A 27 -1.88 16.95 12.13
N ALA A 28 -0.85 16.13 11.99
CA ALA A 28 0.48 16.42 12.52
C ALA A 28 1.06 17.69 11.89
N ASN A 29 0.85 17.89 10.59
CA ASN A 29 1.32 19.07 9.88
C ASN A 29 0.62 20.33 10.37
N GLU A 30 -0.69 20.29 10.56
CA GLU A 30 -1.48 21.41 11.05
C GLU A 30 -1.05 21.85 12.46
N HIS A 31 -0.68 20.86 13.29
CA HIS A 31 -0.24 21.11 14.67
C HIS A 31 1.28 21.28 14.80
N LYS A 32 1.99 21.28 13.67
CA LYS A 32 3.45 21.44 13.62
C LYS A 32 4.22 20.38 14.39
N PHE A 33 3.72 19.16 14.43
CA PHE A 33 4.37 18.00 15.04
C PHE A 33 5.34 17.37 14.02
N LYS A 34 6.51 17.98 13.85
CA LYS A 34 7.47 17.57 12.80
C LYS A 34 7.96 16.14 12.94
N MET A 35 8.26 15.70 14.15
CA MET A 35 8.78 14.33 14.36
C MET A 35 7.71 13.30 14.04
N GLU A 36 6.50 13.52 14.49
CA GLU A 36 5.35 12.67 14.20
C GLU A 36 5.05 12.64 12.70
N TRP A 37 5.11 13.79 12.05
CA TRP A 37 4.90 13.89 10.61
C TRP A 37 5.94 13.06 9.84
N GLN A 38 7.22 13.18 10.22
CA GLN A 38 8.30 12.42 9.57
C GLN A 38 8.13 10.91 9.76
N ALA A 39 7.77 10.47 10.97
CA ALA A 39 7.53 9.07 11.26
C ALA A 39 6.38 8.52 10.41
N LEU A 40 5.30 9.30 10.30
CA LEU A 40 4.14 8.94 9.48
C LEU A 40 4.49 8.89 8.00
N GLN A 41 5.35 9.79 7.53
CA GLN A 41 5.81 9.79 6.14
C GLN A 41 6.57 8.51 5.81
N TYR A 42 7.48 8.07 6.68
CA TYR A 42 8.18 6.81 6.49
C TYR A 42 7.22 5.62 6.46
N LYS A 43 6.21 5.65 7.31
CA LYS A 43 5.20 4.60 7.35
C LYS A 43 4.39 4.56 6.05
N ALA A 44 3.98 5.73 5.54
CA ALA A 44 3.25 5.83 4.28
C ALA A 44 4.10 5.32 3.11
N ASP A 45 5.39 5.67 3.08
CA ASP A 45 6.32 5.22 2.05
C ASP A 45 6.48 3.70 2.09
N ALA A 46 6.59 3.11 3.28
CA ALA A 46 6.70 1.67 3.43
C ALA A 46 5.44 0.96 2.91
N TYR A 47 4.26 1.47 3.22
CA TYR A 47 3.01 0.92 2.68
C TYR A 47 2.98 1.02 1.15
N GLY A 48 3.43 2.13 0.60
CA GLY A 48 3.51 2.32 -0.86
C GLY A 48 4.43 1.31 -1.52
N ASP A 49 5.61 1.07 -0.94
CA ASP A 49 6.57 0.10 -1.46
C ASP A 49 6.01 -1.32 -1.42
N ILE A 50 5.41 -1.71 -0.31
CA ILE A 50 4.80 -3.03 -0.16
C ILE A 50 3.67 -3.20 -1.17
N ASN A 51 2.81 -2.20 -1.31
CA ASN A 51 1.70 -2.25 -2.26
C ASN A 51 2.22 -2.38 -3.70
N GLY A 52 3.30 -1.68 -4.03
CA GLY A 52 3.95 -1.79 -5.34
C GLY A 52 4.41 -3.21 -5.64
N GLU A 53 5.03 -3.88 -4.65
CA GLU A 53 5.46 -5.26 -4.80
C GLU A 53 4.28 -6.21 -5.00
N ILE A 54 3.18 -5.99 -4.27
CA ILE A 54 1.97 -6.79 -4.41
C ILE A 54 1.38 -6.65 -5.81
N LEU A 55 1.34 -5.43 -6.34
CA LEU A 55 0.84 -5.17 -7.69
C LEU A 55 1.71 -5.84 -8.74
N MET A 56 3.03 -5.86 -8.55
CA MET A 56 3.94 -6.58 -9.44
C MET A 56 3.67 -8.09 -9.42
N LEU A 57 3.42 -8.66 -8.25
CA LEU A 57 3.09 -10.08 -8.13
C LEU A 57 1.78 -10.40 -8.83
N ILE A 58 0.77 -9.55 -8.68
CA ILE A 58 -0.51 -9.70 -9.39
C ILE A 58 -0.28 -9.71 -10.90
N HIS A 59 0.56 -8.79 -11.38
CA HIS A 59 0.87 -8.69 -12.80
C HIS A 59 1.56 -9.96 -13.31
N GLU A 60 2.55 -10.46 -12.58
CA GLU A 60 3.27 -11.69 -12.94
C GLU A 60 2.33 -12.91 -12.98
N LEU A 61 1.46 -13.06 -11.97
CA LEU A 61 0.50 -14.14 -11.92
C LEU A 61 -0.52 -14.05 -13.06
N THR A 62 -0.95 -12.85 -13.41
CA THR A 62 -1.86 -12.64 -14.53
C THR A 62 -1.22 -13.04 -15.85
N GLN A 63 0.06 -12.70 -16.05
CA GLN A 63 0.80 -13.08 -17.24
C GLN A 63 0.99 -14.60 -17.34
N GLU A 64 1.26 -15.26 -16.23
CA GLU A 64 1.40 -16.71 -16.20
C GLU A 64 0.09 -17.39 -16.63
N GLU A 65 -1.05 -16.92 -16.14
CA GLU A 65 -2.36 -17.45 -16.53
C GLU A 65 -2.60 -17.25 -18.02
N ASP A 66 -2.28 -16.07 -18.57
CA ASP A 66 -2.43 -15.79 -19.99
C ASP A 66 -1.43 -16.59 -20.84
N GLY A 67 -0.23 -16.83 -20.30
CA GLY A 67 0.83 -17.56 -20.97
C GLY A 67 0.55 -19.04 -21.15
N ASP A 68 -0.33 -19.60 -20.36
CA ASP A 68 -0.71 -21.02 -20.43
C ASP A 68 -1.69 -21.32 -21.58
N ASN A 69 -2.13 -20.30 -22.26
CA ASN A 69 -2.99 -20.45 -23.44
C ASN A 69 -2.15 -20.60 -24.69
#